data_036ff98a965f12c733a769653021d89d
#
_entry.id   036ff98a965f12c733a769653021d89d
#
_cell.length_a   1.000
_cell.length_b   1.000
_cell.length_c   1.000
_cell.angle_alpha   90.00
_cell.angle_beta   90.00
_cell.angle_gamma   90.00
#
_symmetry.space_group_name_H-M   'P 1'
#
loop_
_entity.id
_entity.type
_entity.pdbx_description
1 polymer ?
#
loop_
_entity_poly.entity_id
_entity_poly.type
_entity_poly.pdbx_seq_one_letter_code
_entity_poly.pdbx_strand_id
1 'polypeptide(L)'
;RASDAYYAGDTQITQLAERFTAIATAKVATSAVEGFGIGVLDRKKDQIVMNADRHIKEAKEKVLELYENGYVQPVQREDIAVLGRTGLAALYAGAASFRVGKYASEHDEKIARKIAYVLCGGDLSAETKVSEQYLLDLEREAFLQLCGEKKTLERIQSILTSGKPLR
;
A
#
# COMPACT_ATOMS: atom_id res chain seq x y z
N ARG A 1 -8.69 -2.81 1.29
CA ARG A 1 -9.04 -2.35 2.66
C ARG A 1 -9.67 -0.96 2.67
N ALA A 2 -9.11 0.06 2.01
CA ALA A 2 -9.77 1.37 1.91
C ALA A 2 -11.13 1.25 1.22
N SER A 3 -11.19 0.50 0.11
CA SER A 3 -12.45 0.16 -0.58
C SER A 3 -13.43 -0.62 0.31
N ASP A 4 -12.95 -1.51 1.19
CA ASP A 4 -13.81 -2.33 2.06
C ASP A 4 -14.37 -1.56 3.26
N ALA A 5 -13.69 -0.51 3.66
CA ALA A 5 -14.11 0.36 4.76
C ALA A 5 -15.08 1.46 4.31
N TYR A 6 -15.29 1.59 3.01
CA TYR A 6 -16.17 2.58 2.42
C TYR A 6 -17.65 2.21 2.57
N TYR A 7 -18.46 3.19 2.92
CA TYR A 7 -19.91 3.08 2.94
C TYR A 7 -20.56 4.30 2.25
N ALA A 8 -21.80 4.14 1.79
CA ALA A 8 -22.50 5.20 1.10
C ALA A 8 -22.64 6.45 1.98
N GLY A 9 -22.16 7.60 1.49
CA GLY A 9 -22.13 8.87 2.22
C GLY A 9 -20.82 9.21 2.92
N ASP A 10 -19.84 8.28 2.92
CA ASP A 10 -18.48 8.55 3.42
C ASP A 10 -17.63 9.29 2.37
N THR A 11 -16.64 10.03 2.82
CA THR A 11 -15.60 10.61 1.98
C THR A 11 -14.44 9.59 1.82
N GLN A 12 -14.52 8.72 0.81
CA GLN A 12 -13.50 7.69 0.54
C GLN A 12 -12.07 8.23 0.57
N ILE A 13 -11.87 9.47 0.18
CA ILE A 13 -10.57 10.11 0.09
C ILE A 13 -9.83 10.14 1.42
N THR A 14 -10.52 10.23 2.55
CA THR A 14 -9.89 10.30 3.88
C THR A 14 -9.10 9.03 4.18
N GLN A 15 -9.72 7.87 4.02
CA GLN A 15 -9.07 6.58 4.26
C GLN A 15 -7.98 6.28 3.23
N LEU A 16 -8.22 6.67 1.97
CA LEU A 16 -7.23 6.52 0.91
C LEU A 16 -6.00 7.41 1.17
N ALA A 17 -6.20 8.65 1.63
CA ALA A 17 -5.13 9.58 1.96
C ALA A 17 -4.27 9.10 3.13
N GLU A 18 -4.87 8.47 4.15
CA GLU A 18 -4.12 7.83 5.23
C GLU A 18 -3.19 6.73 4.72
N ARG A 19 -3.71 5.84 3.86
CA ARG A 19 -2.91 4.76 3.23
C ARG A 19 -1.83 5.32 2.31
N PHE A 20 -2.19 6.28 1.48
CA PHE A 20 -1.25 7.00 0.63
C PHE A 20 -0.11 7.62 1.44
N THR A 21 -0.42 8.34 2.52
CA THR A 21 0.58 8.97 3.38
C THR A 21 1.50 7.94 4.02
N ALA A 22 0.95 6.84 4.55
CA ALA A 22 1.75 5.78 5.15
C ALA A 22 2.75 5.15 4.15
N ILE A 23 2.30 4.90 2.91
CA ILE A 23 3.15 4.33 1.85
C ILE A 23 4.17 5.37 1.36
N ALA A 24 3.75 6.59 1.05
CA ALA A 24 4.60 7.64 0.49
C ALA A 24 5.69 8.10 1.47
N THR A 25 5.43 8.04 2.78
CA THR A 25 6.42 8.33 3.83
C THR A 25 7.22 7.10 4.27
N ALA A 26 6.99 5.94 3.64
CA ALA A 26 7.60 4.66 4.00
C ALA A 26 7.44 4.35 5.51
N LYS A 27 6.26 4.61 6.06
CA LYS A 27 5.96 4.34 7.47
C LYS A 27 5.97 2.83 7.72
N VAL A 28 6.86 2.39 8.61
CA VAL A 28 7.02 1.00 9.02
C VAL A 28 6.51 0.84 10.45
N ALA A 29 5.75 -0.22 10.70
CA ALA A 29 5.33 -0.58 12.06
C ALA A 29 6.54 -1.04 12.88
N THR A 30 6.69 -0.52 14.10
CA THR A 30 7.73 -0.93 15.05
C THR A 30 7.30 -2.13 15.90
N SER A 31 6.00 -2.46 15.87
CA SER A 31 5.42 -3.61 16.54
C SER A 31 4.21 -4.15 15.79
N ALA A 32 3.82 -5.41 16.08
CA ALA A 32 2.61 -6.01 15.51
C ALA A 32 1.35 -5.21 15.90
N VAL A 33 1.30 -4.65 17.10
CA VAL A 33 0.18 -3.82 17.56
C VAL A 33 0.06 -2.54 16.72
N GLU A 34 1.20 -1.87 16.45
CA GLU A 34 1.23 -0.72 15.54
C GLU A 34 0.85 -1.13 14.11
N GLY A 35 1.25 -2.34 13.66
CA GLY A 35 0.86 -2.92 12.37
C GLY A 35 -0.65 -2.97 12.17
N PHE A 36 -1.42 -3.29 13.21
CA PHE A 36 -2.88 -3.18 13.17
C PHE A 36 -3.35 -1.73 13.07
N GLY A 37 -2.71 -0.80 13.79
CA GLY A 37 -3.04 0.64 13.75
C GLY A 37 -2.87 1.25 12.36
N ILE A 38 -1.74 1.00 11.72
CA ILE A 38 -1.49 1.51 10.36
C ILE A 38 -2.16 0.67 9.25
N GLY A 39 -2.87 -0.41 9.62
CA GLY A 39 -3.66 -1.24 8.71
C GLY A 39 -2.84 -2.18 7.81
N VAL A 40 -1.61 -2.48 8.14
CA VAL A 40 -0.81 -3.53 7.51
C VAL A 40 -1.32 -4.90 7.92
N LEU A 41 -1.65 -5.05 9.20
CA LEU A 41 -2.25 -6.26 9.78
C LEU A 41 -3.77 -6.10 9.94
N ASP A 42 -4.48 -7.24 9.95
CA ASP A 42 -5.93 -7.34 10.15
C ASP A 42 -6.22 -8.16 11.40
N ARG A 43 -6.89 -7.54 12.40
CA ARG A 43 -7.21 -8.20 13.67
C ARG A 43 -8.08 -9.46 13.54
N LYS A 44 -8.79 -9.61 12.41
CA LYS A 44 -9.64 -10.78 12.15
C LYS A 44 -8.89 -11.93 11.48
N LYS A 45 -7.75 -11.64 10.85
CA LYS A 45 -7.01 -12.61 10.02
C LYS A 45 -5.62 -12.90 10.57
N ASP A 46 -4.98 -11.91 11.19
CA ASP A 46 -3.59 -12.00 11.61
C ASP A 46 -3.48 -12.26 13.10
N GLN A 47 -2.57 -13.15 13.50
CA GLN A 47 -2.29 -13.53 14.86
C GLN A 47 -0.91 -13.02 15.30
N ILE A 48 -0.81 -12.54 16.54
CA ILE A 48 0.47 -12.16 17.15
C ILE A 48 0.99 -13.33 17.97
N VAL A 49 2.20 -13.78 17.63
CA VAL A 49 2.95 -14.76 18.41
C VAL A 49 4.04 -14.04 19.20
N MET A 50 3.89 -13.99 20.53
CA MET A 50 4.80 -13.24 21.41
C MET A 50 6.16 -13.89 21.60
N ASN A 51 6.24 -15.22 21.50
CA ASN A 51 7.47 -15.97 21.68
C ASN A 51 8.05 -16.35 20.30
N ALA A 52 9.21 -15.80 19.95
CA ALA A 52 9.88 -16.06 18.69
C ALA A 52 10.23 -17.55 18.48
N ASP A 53 10.61 -18.26 19.55
CA ASP A 53 10.97 -19.69 19.46
C ASP A 53 9.79 -20.59 19.09
N ARG A 54 8.56 -20.07 19.26
CA ARG A 54 7.33 -20.80 18.95
C ARG A 54 6.77 -20.49 17.55
N HIS A 55 7.32 -19.55 16.80
CA HIS A 55 6.75 -19.11 15.52
C HIS A 55 6.48 -20.27 14.56
N ILE A 56 7.44 -21.18 14.38
CA ILE A 56 7.27 -22.33 13.45
C ILE A 56 6.20 -23.28 13.97
N LYS A 57 6.14 -23.54 15.27
CA LYS A 57 5.12 -24.40 15.86
C LYS A 57 3.74 -23.82 15.66
N GLU A 58 3.54 -22.56 16.05
CA GLU A 58 2.25 -21.84 15.93
C GLU A 58 1.80 -21.77 14.44
N ALA A 59 2.75 -21.53 13.51
CA ALA A 59 2.45 -21.52 12.09
C ALA A 59 1.97 -22.89 11.58
N LYS A 60 2.60 -24.00 12.02
CA LYS A 60 2.16 -25.35 11.68
C LYS A 60 0.77 -25.66 12.24
N GLU A 61 0.54 -25.34 13.50
CA GLU A 61 -0.75 -25.55 14.15
C GLU A 61 -1.86 -24.77 13.41
N LYS A 62 -1.57 -23.52 12.99
CA LYS A 62 -2.51 -22.72 12.22
C LYS A 62 -2.79 -23.28 10.83
N VAL A 63 -1.79 -23.81 10.15
CA VAL A 63 -1.99 -24.47 8.83
C VAL A 63 -2.85 -25.71 8.97
N LEU A 64 -2.62 -26.56 10.00
CA LEU A 64 -3.46 -27.72 10.27
C LEU A 64 -4.90 -27.34 10.59
N GLU A 65 -5.09 -26.33 11.45
CA GLU A 65 -6.42 -25.78 11.76
C GLU A 65 -7.16 -25.32 10.49
N LEU A 66 -6.46 -24.56 9.61
CA LEU A 66 -7.04 -24.10 8.35
C LEU A 66 -7.42 -25.26 7.44
N TYR A 67 -6.55 -26.28 7.34
CA TYR A 67 -6.82 -27.47 6.54
C TYR A 67 -8.05 -28.25 7.08
N GLU A 68 -8.12 -28.49 8.37
CA GLU A 68 -9.25 -29.19 9.02
C GLU A 68 -10.57 -28.40 8.88
N ASN A 69 -10.50 -27.08 8.88
CA ASN A 69 -11.66 -26.20 8.68
C ASN A 69 -12.03 -26.00 7.20
N GLY A 70 -11.41 -26.73 6.26
CA GLY A 70 -11.75 -26.69 4.85
C GLY A 70 -11.32 -25.40 4.15
N TYR A 71 -10.12 -24.89 4.46
CA TYR A 71 -9.58 -23.69 3.82
C TYR A 71 -9.65 -23.78 2.29
N VAL A 72 -10.17 -22.74 1.68
CA VAL A 72 -10.20 -22.54 0.22
C VAL A 72 -9.42 -21.27 -0.10
N GLN A 73 -8.60 -21.32 -1.13
CA GLN A 73 -7.85 -20.16 -1.61
C GLN A 73 -8.81 -19.02 -1.96
N PRO A 74 -8.58 -17.79 -1.46
CA PRO A 74 -9.38 -16.63 -1.84
C PRO A 74 -9.35 -16.41 -3.35
N VAL A 75 -10.51 -16.12 -3.93
CA VAL A 75 -10.62 -15.69 -5.33
C VAL A 75 -10.11 -14.24 -5.44
N GLN A 76 -9.40 -13.96 -6.52
CA GLN A 76 -8.94 -12.61 -6.83
C GLN A 76 -10.14 -11.66 -6.97
N ARG A 77 -10.05 -10.48 -6.38
CA ARG A 77 -11.18 -9.53 -6.34
C ARG A 77 -11.33 -8.77 -7.66
N GLU A 78 -12.59 -8.52 -8.03
CA GLU A 78 -12.94 -7.71 -9.21
C GLU A 78 -13.81 -6.49 -8.86
N ASP A 79 -13.96 -6.20 -7.56
CA ASP A 79 -14.91 -5.21 -7.05
C ASP A 79 -14.24 -4.09 -6.23
N ILE A 80 -12.96 -3.82 -6.45
CA ILE A 80 -12.19 -2.81 -5.70
C ILE A 80 -12.59 -1.42 -6.21
N ALA A 81 -13.23 -0.62 -5.34
CA ALA A 81 -13.57 0.75 -5.66
C ALA A 81 -12.32 1.64 -5.67
N VAL A 82 -12.17 2.41 -6.75
CA VAL A 82 -11.10 3.40 -6.95
C VAL A 82 -11.70 4.75 -7.32
N LEU A 83 -11.04 5.85 -6.90
CA LEU A 83 -11.61 7.20 -7.01
C LEU A 83 -11.35 7.89 -8.35
N GLY A 84 -10.50 7.31 -9.20
CA GLY A 84 -10.13 7.92 -10.48
C GLY A 84 -9.51 9.31 -10.32
N ARG A 85 -9.73 10.19 -11.30
CA ARG A 85 -9.14 11.55 -11.39
C ARG A 85 -9.43 12.43 -10.18
N THR A 86 -10.60 12.31 -9.57
CA THR A 86 -10.98 13.13 -8.40
C THR A 86 -10.06 12.82 -7.21
N GLY A 87 -9.89 11.55 -6.86
CA GLY A 87 -8.95 11.13 -5.81
C GLY A 87 -7.50 11.45 -6.18
N LEU A 88 -7.14 11.20 -7.44
CA LEU A 88 -5.80 11.46 -7.95
C LEU A 88 -5.39 12.92 -7.81
N ALA A 89 -6.27 13.88 -8.15
CA ALA A 89 -6.00 15.31 -8.01
C ALA A 89 -5.75 15.70 -6.55
N ALA A 90 -6.55 15.19 -5.61
CA ALA A 90 -6.38 15.44 -4.18
C ALA A 90 -5.05 14.90 -3.64
N LEU A 91 -4.69 13.66 -4.00
CA LEU A 91 -3.40 13.06 -3.57
C LEU A 91 -2.19 13.75 -4.22
N TYR A 92 -2.31 14.23 -5.46
CA TYR A 92 -1.26 15.02 -6.11
C TYR A 92 -1.03 16.36 -5.40
N ALA A 93 -2.10 17.03 -5.00
CA ALA A 93 -2.00 18.26 -4.22
C ALA A 93 -1.31 18.00 -2.87
N GLY A 94 -1.65 16.89 -2.19
CA GLY A 94 -0.95 16.45 -0.99
C GLY A 94 0.54 16.21 -1.21
N ALA A 95 0.92 15.45 -2.23
CA ALA A 95 2.32 15.19 -2.58
C ALA A 95 3.10 16.50 -2.87
N ALA A 96 2.51 17.41 -3.63
CA ALA A 96 3.09 18.72 -3.92
C ALA A 96 3.28 19.58 -2.65
N SER A 97 2.33 19.53 -1.71
CA SER A 97 2.42 20.25 -0.43
C SER A 97 3.62 19.79 0.41
N PHE A 98 3.90 18.46 0.44
CA PHE A 98 5.10 17.94 1.12
C PHE A 98 6.40 18.46 0.49
N ARG A 99 6.45 18.57 -0.83
CA ARG A 99 7.62 19.13 -1.54
C ARG A 99 7.78 20.63 -1.26
N VAL A 100 6.70 21.41 -1.38
CA VAL A 100 6.72 22.86 -1.12
C VAL A 100 7.12 23.15 0.32
N GLY A 101 6.64 22.36 1.28
CA GLY A 101 7.01 22.40 2.68
C GLY A 101 8.43 21.92 2.97
N LYS A 102 9.20 21.46 1.97
CA LYS A 102 10.57 20.91 2.09
C LYS A 102 10.67 19.63 2.94
N TYR A 103 9.57 18.91 3.10
CA TYR A 103 9.56 17.58 3.77
C TYR A 103 9.90 16.45 2.79
N ALA A 104 9.80 16.68 1.48
CA ALA A 104 10.10 15.72 0.44
C ALA A 104 10.92 16.35 -0.68
N SER A 105 11.79 15.57 -1.31
CA SER A 105 12.52 15.98 -2.51
C SER A 105 11.59 15.95 -3.75
N GLU A 106 12.06 16.51 -4.86
CA GLU A 106 11.36 16.41 -6.15
C GLU A 106 11.16 14.95 -6.58
N HIS A 107 12.15 14.09 -6.31
CA HIS A 107 12.06 12.68 -6.63
C HIS A 107 11.08 11.92 -5.72
N ASP A 108 10.98 12.31 -4.45
CA ASP A 108 9.96 11.77 -3.52
C ASP A 108 8.56 12.15 -3.98
N GLU A 109 8.34 13.40 -4.43
CA GLU A 109 7.06 13.80 -5.03
C GLU A 109 6.73 12.96 -6.26
N LYS A 110 7.72 12.69 -7.13
CA LYS A 110 7.53 11.86 -8.33
C LYS A 110 7.09 10.44 -7.95
N ILE A 111 7.75 9.83 -6.97
CA ILE A 111 7.37 8.50 -6.45
C ILE A 111 5.96 8.56 -5.84
N ALA A 112 5.68 9.56 -5.00
CA ALA A 112 4.36 9.73 -4.39
C ALA A 112 3.25 9.87 -5.43
N ARG A 113 3.49 10.60 -6.52
CA ARG A 113 2.53 10.70 -7.65
C ARG A 113 2.27 9.34 -8.31
N LYS A 114 3.30 8.49 -8.47
CA LYS A 114 3.11 7.13 -9.00
C LYS A 114 2.30 6.25 -8.04
N ILE A 115 2.55 6.36 -6.74
CA ILE A 115 1.75 5.67 -5.70
C ILE A 115 0.28 6.13 -5.78
N ALA A 116 0.05 7.45 -5.83
CA ALA A 116 -1.30 8.01 -5.96
C ALA A 116 -2.01 7.50 -7.22
N TYR A 117 -1.31 7.45 -8.36
CA TYR A 117 -1.82 6.94 -9.62
C TYR A 117 -2.34 5.50 -9.49
N VAL A 118 -1.53 4.60 -8.92
CA VAL A 118 -1.95 3.20 -8.69
C VAL A 118 -3.13 3.12 -7.72
N LEU A 119 -3.07 3.82 -6.58
CA LEU A 119 -4.12 3.79 -5.56
C LEU A 119 -5.47 4.32 -6.05
N CYS A 120 -5.46 5.24 -7.00
CA CYS A 120 -6.69 5.81 -7.58
C CYS A 120 -7.18 5.04 -8.81
N GLY A 121 -6.50 3.95 -9.23
CA GLY A 121 -6.89 3.16 -10.40
C GLY A 121 -6.46 3.80 -11.72
N GLY A 122 -5.42 4.62 -11.73
CA GLY A 122 -4.93 5.28 -12.92
C GLY A 122 -5.72 6.54 -13.30
N ASP A 123 -5.78 6.85 -14.59
CA ASP A 123 -6.42 8.05 -15.13
C ASP A 123 -7.90 7.79 -15.52
N LEU A 124 -8.65 7.13 -14.63
CA LEU A 124 -10.07 6.89 -14.82
C LEU A 124 -10.86 8.19 -14.62
N SER A 125 -11.86 8.45 -15.48
CA SER A 125 -12.63 9.69 -15.48
C SER A 125 -13.53 9.86 -14.24
N ALA A 126 -13.92 8.75 -13.60
CA ALA A 126 -14.81 8.73 -12.45
C ALA A 126 -14.47 7.55 -11.52
N GLU A 127 -15.10 7.56 -10.35
CA GLU A 127 -15.11 6.41 -9.45
C GLU A 127 -15.63 5.16 -10.17
N THR A 128 -14.90 4.07 -10.02
CA THR A 128 -15.18 2.83 -10.75
C THR A 128 -14.71 1.63 -9.91
N LYS A 129 -15.27 0.45 -10.18
CA LYS A 129 -14.78 -0.82 -9.65
C LYS A 129 -13.81 -1.44 -10.63
N VAL A 130 -12.68 -1.90 -10.12
CA VAL A 130 -11.62 -2.54 -10.90
C VAL A 130 -11.21 -3.87 -10.27
N SER A 131 -10.55 -4.71 -11.05
CA SER A 131 -9.97 -5.96 -10.55
C SER A 131 -8.68 -5.71 -9.78
N GLU A 132 -8.34 -6.65 -8.91
CA GLU A 132 -7.03 -6.66 -8.24
C GLU A 132 -5.90 -6.76 -9.26
N GLN A 133 -6.07 -7.58 -10.31
CA GLN A 133 -5.08 -7.71 -11.38
C GLN A 133 -4.83 -6.39 -12.11
N TYR A 134 -5.87 -5.61 -12.37
CA TYR A 134 -5.72 -4.28 -12.97
C TYR A 134 -4.82 -3.36 -12.14
N LEU A 135 -5.00 -3.34 -10.81
CA LEU A 135 -4.14 -2.54 -9.91
C LEU A 135 -2.70 -3.05 -9.87
N LEU A 136 -2.50 -4.37 -9.89
CA LEU A 136 -1.16 -4.98 -9.96
C LEU A 136 -0.45 -4.65 -11.28
N ASP A 137 -1.17 -4.57 -12.38
CA ASP A 137 -0.61 -4.19 -13.69
C ASP A 137 -0.23 -2.70 -13.72
N LEU A 138 -1.05 -1.81 -13.13
CA LEU A 138 -0.70 -0.41 -12.93
C LEU A 138 0.53 -0.23 -12.02
N GLU A 139 0.62 -1.00 -10.94
CA GLU A 139 1.77 -0.98 -10.03
C GLU A 139 3.05 -1.39 -10.78
N ARG A 140 2.99 -2.48 -11.55
CA ARG A 140 4.12 -2.96 -12.37
C ARG A 140 4.56 -1.91 -13.39
N GLU A 141 3.61 -1.29 -14.09
CA GLU A 141 3.91 -0.22 -15.03
C GLU A 141 4.59 0.97 -14.34
N ALA A 142 4.03 1.45 -13.23
CA ALA A 142 4.58 2.56 -12.46
C ALA A 142 5.98 2.25 -11.94
N PHE A 143 6.22 1.03 -11.46
CA PHE A 143 7.52 0.58 -10.99
C PHE A 143 8.56 0.51 -12.12
N LEU A 144 8.20 -0.04 -13.27
CA LEU A 144 9.09 -0.09 -14.43
C LEU A 144 9.48 1.31 -14.91
N GLN A 145 8.52 2.26 -14.93
CA GLN A 145 8.81 3.65 -15.26
C GLN A 145 9.79 4.28 -14.26
N LEU A 146 9.63 4.03 -12.97
CA LEU A 146 10.56 4.51 -11.94
C LEU A 146 11.94 3.86 -12.05
N CYS A 147 12.05 2.60 -12.45
CA CYS A 147 13.33 1.92 -12.69
C CYS A 147 14.13 2.55 -13.85
N GLY A 148 13.48 3.27 -14.76
CA GLY A 148 14.15 4.09 -15.77
C GLY A 148 14.81 5.37 -15.23
N GLU A 149 14.59 5.72 -13.97
CA GLU A 149 15.10 6.93 -13.34
C GLU A 149 16.40 6.67 -12.57
N LYS A 150 17.46 7.43 -12.87
CA LYS A 150 18.76 7.28 -12.21
C LYS A 150 18.67 7.36 -10.68
N LYS A 151 17.91 8.32 -10.15
CA LYS A 151 17.72 8.48 -8.69
C LYS A 151 17.04 7.28 -8.05
N THR A 152 16.14 6.59 -8.75
CA THR A 152 15.51 5.35 -8.26
C THR A 152 16.54 4.23 -8.17
N LEU A 153 17.36 4.06 -9.21
CA LEU A 153 18.41 3.04 -9.22
C LEU A 153 19.46 3.28 -8.14
N GLU A 154 19.86 4.53 -7.92
CA GLU A 154 20.77 4.92 -6.83
C GLU A 154 20.19 4.55 -5.44
N ARG A 155 18.88 4.78 -5.22
CA ARG A 155 18.19 4.38 -3.98
C ARG A 155 18.12 2.88 -3.81
N ILE A 156 17.78 2.14 -4.85
CA ILE A 156 17.76 0.67 -4.84
C ILE A 156 19.15 0.15 -4.48
N GLN A 157 20.19 0.66 -5.14
CA GLN A 157 21.57 0.28 -4.88
C GLN A 157 21.98 0.58 -3.43
N SER A 158 21.61 1.75 -2.89
CA SER A 158 21.88 2.11 -1.49
C SER A 158 21.22 1.14 -0.51
N ILE A 159 19.96 0.77 -0.75
CA ILE A 159 19.26 -0.20 0.11
C ILE A 159 19.93 -1.56 0.06
N LEU A 160 20.31 -2.04 -1.13
CA LEU A 160 20.96 -3.35 -1.30
C LEU A 160 22.35 -3.40 -0.65
N THR A 161 23.10 -2.30 -0.66
CA THR A 161 24.48 -2.26 -0.14
C THR A 161 24.57 -1.88 1.33
N SER A 162 23.71 -0.96 1.81
CA SER A 162 23.81 -0.40 3.16
C SER A 162 22.59 -0.68 4.05
N GLY A 163 21.52 -1.27 3.51
CA GLY A 163 20.25 -1.47 4.21
C GLY A 163 19.48 -0.16 4.47
N LYS A 164 19.94 0.99 3.93
CA LYS A 164 19.36 2.30 4.17
C LYS A 164 19.00 3.00 2.87
N PRO A 165 17.82 3.67 2.82
CA PRO A 165 17.47 4.48 1.65
C PRO A 165 18.38 5.72 1.55
N LEU A 166 18.80 6.03 0.33
CA LEU A 166 19.46 7.30 0.00
C LEU A 166 18.43 8.44 0.10
N ARG A 167 18.72 9.43 0.94
CA ARG A 167 17.86 10.62 1.09
C ARG A 167 18.38 11.79 0.28
#